data_9882a53b55f2e12ac7615da0a4425010
#
_entry.id   9882a53b55f2e12ac7615da0a4425010
#
_cell.length_a   1.000
_cell.length_b   1.000
_cell.length_c   1.000
_cell.angle_alpha   90.00
_cell.angle_beta   90.00
_cell.angle_gamma   90.00
#
_symmetry.space_group_name_H-M   'P 1'
#
loop_
_entity.id
_entity.type
_entity.pdbx_description
1 polymer ?
#
loop_
_entity_poly.entity_id
_entity_poly.type
_entity_poly.pdbx_seq_one_letter_code
_entity_poly.pdbx_strand_id
1 'polypeptide(L)'
;FWMILGGIVLLGVGCSSTTPPASDDLTITFEEPVAETETRVWEFPGVLSDEAIQDKQARIKTAKGDIVFELFADTAPKTVSNFVYLAQGGYFNGLTFHRREEGFVIQGGDPNGNGTGGPGYTFEDELEDDYTYERGIVAMANRGPNTNGSQFFIMLGNVPLPKAYSIFGKVIEGMELVDQVHIGDVMDTVTVEAKP
;
A
#
# COMPACT_ATOMS: atom_id res chain seq x y z
N PHE A 1 -9.84 -34.03 -68.59
CA PHE A 1 -9.61 -33.43 -69.88
C PHE A 1 -8.29 -32.64 -69.79
N TRP A 2 -7.32 -33.29 -70.16
CA TRP A 2 -6.45 -33.17 -71.37
C TRP A 2 -5.60 -31.90 -71.39
N MET A 3 -4.35 -31.98 -71.31
CA MET A 3 -3.17 -32.27 -72.19
C MET A 3 -2.45 -30.96 -72.43
N ILE A 4 -1.21 -30.80 -72.57
CA ILE A 4 0.00 -31.47 -73.01
C ILE A 4 1.06 -30.38 -73.20
N LEU A 5 2.29 -30.71 -72.87
CA LEU A 5 3.61 -30.43 -73.47
C LEU A 5 4.04 -29.01 -73.89
N GLY A 6 5.30 -28.78 -73.62
CA GLY A 6 6.18 -27.93 -74.36
C GLY A 6 7.47 -27.56 -73.62
N GLY A 7 8.50 -28.41 -73.73
CA GLY A 7 9.84 -28.06 -73.25
C GLY A 7 10.59 -27.24 -74.30
N ILE A 8 11.43 -26.37 -73.78
CA ILE A 8 12.61 -25.87 -74.56
C ILE A 8 13.77 -25.72 -73.59
N VAL A 9 14.86 -26.41 -73.83
CA VAL A 9 16.17 -26.27 -73.23
C VAL A 9 16.89 -25.10 -73.95
N LEU A 10 17.45 -24.19 -73.21
CA LEU A 10 18.47 -23.28 -73.69
C LEU A 10 19.56 -23.13 -72.63
N LEU A 11 20.73 -23.58 -72.98
CA LEU A 11 22.02 -23.37 -72.30
C LEU A 11 22.44 -21.89 -72.46
N GLY A 12 22.79 -21.28 -71.33
CA GLY A 12 23.34 -19.89 -71.29
C GLY A 12 24.29 -19.71 -70.16
N VAL A 13 25.52 -19.89 -70.48
CA VAL A 13 26.79 -19.28 -70.02
C VAL A 13 26.76 -18.49 -68.69
N GLY A 14 27.71 -18.85 -67.83
CA GLY A 14 27.96 -18.24 -66.53
C GLY A 14 28.42 -16.81 -66.53
N CYS A 15 28.04 -16.12 -65.49
CA CYS A 15 28.74 -14.95 -64.98
C CYS A 15 28.86 -15.11 -63.44
N SER A 16 30.10 -15.32 -63.04
CA SER A 16 30.45 -15.25 -61.59
C SER A 16 30.31 -13.82 -61.13
N SER A 17 29.31 -13.56 -60.29
CA SER A 17 29.28 -12.35 -59.45
C SER A 17 29.56 -12.76 -58.01
N THR A 18 30.72 -12.41 -57.53
CA THR A 18 31.14 -12.45 -56.15
C THR A 18 30.29 -11.49 -55.34
N THR A 19 29.41 -12.05 -54.53
CA THR A 19 28.66 -11.30 -53.49
C THR A 19 29.61 -10.97 -52.35
N PRO A 20 29.72 -9.71 -51.90
CA PRO A 20 30.47 -9.40 -50.67
C PRO A 20 29.78 -10.00 -49.47
N PRO A 21 30.52 -10.34 -48.39
CA PRO A 21 29.95 -10.92 -47.20
C PRO A 21 28.99 -9.92 -46.51
N ALA A 22 27.84 -10.43 -46.09
CA ALA A 22 26.90 -9.69 -45.30
C ALA A 22 27.59 -9.22 -43.98
N SER A 23 27.52 -7.93 -43.75
CA SER A 23 27.90 -7.34 -42.47
C SER A 23 26.98 -7.91 -41.40
N ASP A 24 27.55 -8.66 -40.43
CA ASP A 24 26.87 -9.03 -39.19
C ASP A 24 26.48 -7.74 -38.47
N ASP A 25 25.21 -7.39 -38.58
CA ASP A 25 24.60 -6.32 -37.79
C ASP A 25 24.49 -6.83 -36.33
N LEU A 26 25.53 -6.53 -35.55
CA LEU A 26 25.54 -6.71 -34.10
C LEU A 26 24.55 -5.72 -33.50
N THR A 27 23.27 -6.12 -33.45
CA THR A 27 22.28 -5.39 -32.70
C THR A 27 22.63 -5.56 -31.21
N ILE A 28 23.35 -4.58 -30.66
CA ILE A 28 23.58 -4.48 -29.21
C ILE A 28 22.23 -4.09 -28.57
N THR A 29 21.49 -5.05 -28.07
CA THR A 29 20.36 -4.80 -27.22
C THR A 29 20.91 -4.35 -25.87
N PHE A 30 20.80 -3.05 -25.59
CA PHE A 30 20.95 -2.55 -24.24
C PHE A 30 19.75 -3.04 -23.42
N GLU A 31 19.94 -4.06 -22.61
CA GLU A 31 19.03 -4.34 -21.50
C GLU A 31 19.13 -3.15 -20.56
N GLU A 32 18.04 -2.37 -20.45
CA GLU A 32 17.92 -1.40 -19.37
C GLU A 32 18.07 -2.15 -18.05
N PRO A 33 18.87 -1.63 -17.09
CA PRO A 33 18.99 -2.28 -15.79
C PRO A 33 17.61 -2.33 -15.15
N VAL A 34 17.10 -3.53 -14.97
CA VAL A 34 15.91 -3.79 -14.14
C VAL A 34 16.27 -3.25 -12.75
N ALA A 35 15.61 -2.15 -12.36
CA ALA A 35 15.77 -1.63 -11.02
C ALA A 35 15.42 -2.76 -10.03
N GLU A 36 16.42 -3.31 -9.37
CA GLU A 36 16.22 -4.22 -8.24
C GLU A 36 15.41 -3.44 -7.21
N THR A 37 14.14 -3.77 -7.07
CA THR A 37 13.32 -3.28 -5.97
C THR A 37 13.88 -3.94 -4.71
N GLU A 38 14.79 -3.24 -4.04
CA GLU A 38 15.23 -3.63 -2.70
C GLU A 38 14.00 -3.79 -1.82
N THR A 39 13.71 -5.00 -1.41
CA THR A 39 12.61 -5.28 -0.48
C THR A 39 12.97 -4.66 0.85
N ARG A 40 12.40 -3.50 1.16
CA ARG A 40 12.65 -2.80 2.41
C ARG A 40 12.22 -3.67 3.59
N VAL A 41 13.15 -3.99 4.47
CA VAL A 41 12.86 -4.63 5.75
C VAL A 41 12.42 -3.55 6.73
N TRP A 42 11.27 -3.75 7.35
CA TRP A 42 10.73 -2.84 8.36
C TRP A 42 11.06 -3.38 9.74
N GLU A 43 11.40 -2.48 10.65
CA GLU A 43 11.64 -2.79 12.05
C GLU A 43 10.85 -1.82 12.92
N PHE A 44 10.40 -2.27 14.10
CA PHE A 44 9.66 -1.40 14.99
C PHE A 44 10.54 -0.24 15.46
N PRO A 45 10.15 1.03 15.24
CA PRO A 45 11.01 2.18 15.50
C PRO A 45 11.17 2.52 16.98
N GLY A 46 10.41 1.88 17.87
CA GLY A 46 10.23 2.37 19.25
C GLY A 46 9.40 3.63 19.29
N VAL A 47 9.49 4.41 20.37
CA VAL A 47 8.85 5.72 20.47
C VAL A 47 9.76 6.77 19.82
N LEU A 48 9.22 7.47 18.82
CA LEU A 48 9.90 8.56 18.12
C LEU A 48 9.94 9.82 19.01
N SER A 49 10.71 10.83 18.61
CA SER A 49 10.76 12.12 19.32
C SER A 49 9.40 12.82 19.30
N ASP A 50 9.14 13.64 20.33
CA ASP A 50 7.91 14.44 20.43
C ASP A 50 7.68 15.30 19.17
N GLU A 51 8.73 15.87 18.60
CA GLU A 51 8.64 16.64 17.36
C GLU A 51 8.07 15.82 16.20
N ALA A 52 8.34 14.54 16.16
CA ALA A 52 7.86 13.65 15.11
C ALA A 52 6.40 13.22 15.29
N ILE A 53 5.90 13.15 16.53
CA ILE A 53 4.60 12.52 16.83
C ILE A 53 3.57 13.48 17.46
N GLN A 54 4.00 14.52 18.20
CA GLN A 54 3.07 15.46 18.85
C GLN A 54 2.49 16.44 17.83
N ASP A 55 1.24 16.85 18.07
CA ASP A 55 0.51 17.80 17.23
C ASP A 55 0.50 17.40 15.73
N LYS A 56 0.33 16.10 15.45
CA LYS A 56 0.27 15.56 14.09
C LYS A 56 -1.13 15.10 13.74
N GLN A 57 -1.38 15.13 12.44
CA GLN A 57 -2.51 14.49 11.80
C GLN A 57 -2.03 13.64 10.63
N ALA A 58 -2.79 12.61 10.32
CA ALA A 58 -2.57 11.77 9.16
C ALA A 58 -3.60 12.09 8.07
N ARG A 59 -3.17 12.07 6.82
CA ARG A 59 -4.00 12.25 5.64
C ARG A 59 -3.90 11.01 4.77
N ILE A 60 -5.02 10.33 4.55
CA ILE A 60 -5.17 9.25 3.58
C ILE A 60 -5.82 9.82 2.34
N LYS A 61 -5.09 9.86 1.24
CA LYS A 61 -5.61 10.27 -0.06
C LYS A 61 -6.18 9.07 -0.80
N THR A 62 -7.39 9.21 -1.31
CA THR A 62 -8.08 8.19 -2.12
C THR A 62 -8.67 8.81 -3.37
N ALA A 63 -9.07 8.01 -4.34
CA ALA A 63 -9.79 8.47 -5.53
C ALA A 63 -11.13 9.18 -5.20
N LYS A 64 -11.66 8.99 -3.98
CA LYS A 64 -12.92 9.61 -3.51
C LYS A 64 -12.70 10.94 -2.78
N GLY A 65 -11.46 11.23 -2.39
CA GLY A 65 -11.06 12.41 -1.61
C GLY A 65 -10.17 12.04 -0.44
N ASP A 66 -9.93 13.00 0.44
CA ASP A 66 -9.00 12.88 1.56
C ASP A 66 -9.76 12.56 2.85
N ILE A 67 -9.25 11.58 3.60
CA ILE A 67 -9.65 11.28 4.98
C ILE A 67 -8.55 11.77 5.87
N VAL A 68 -8.87 12.69 6.81
CA VAL A 68 -7.88 13.24 7.74
C VAL A 68 -8.26 12.88 9.17
N PHE A 69 -7.30 12.38 9.93
CA PHE A 69 -7.50 12.08 11.35
C PHE A 69 -6.33 12.59 12.20
N GLU A 70 -6.66 13.12 13.36
CA GLU A 70 -5.68 13.53 14.35
C GLU A 70 -5.04 12.31 15.03
N LEU A 71 -3.78 12.46 15.46
CA LEU A 71 -3.01 11.43 16.13
C LEU A 71 -2.93 11.69 17.64
N PHE A 72 -3.14 10.66 18.46
CA PHE A 72 -3.17 10.73 19.91
C PHE A 72 -1.84 10.27 20.51
N ALA A 73 -0.78 11.06 20.28
CA ALA A 73 0.57 10.71 20.76
C ALA A 73 0.70 10.69 22.29
N ASP A 74 -0.14 11.44 23.02
CA ASP A 74 -0.11 11.49 24.49
C ASP A 74 -0.57 10.17 25.13
N THR A 75 -1.51 9.47 24.48
CA THR A 75 -2.12 8.22 25.02
C THR A 75 -1.63 6.96 24.32
N ALA A 76 -1.12 7.08 23.09
CA ALA A 76 -0.64 5.96 22.30
C ALA A 76 0.69 6.26 21.57
N PRO A 77 1.75 6.67 22.30
CA PRO A 77 3.00 7.10 21.68
C PRO A 77 3.70 6.03 20.83
N LYS A 78 3.67 4.76 21.22
CA LYS A 78 4.24 3.66 20.44
C LYS A 78 3.47 3.44 19.14
N THR A 79 2.15 3.43 19.23
CA THR A 79 1.25 3.22 18.09
C THR A 79 1.35 4.37 17.09
N VAL A 80 1.35 5.62 17.57
CA VAL A 80 1.54 6.80 16.73
C VAL A 80 2.93 6.78 16.08
N SER A 81 3.98 6.45 16.83
CA SER A 81 5.34 6.33 16.28
C SER A 81 5.43 5.29 15.17
N ASN A 82 4.82 4.14 15.39
CA ASN A 82 4.74 3.08 14.38
C ASN A 82 4.01 3.56 13.12
N PHE A 83 2.84 4.17 13.28
CA PHE A 83 2.06 4.67 12.14
C PHE A 83 2.83 5.76 11.37
N VAL A 84 3.42 6.73 12.07
CA VAL A 84 4.24 7.80 11.47
C VAL A 84 5.42 7.23 10.69
N TYR A 85 6.16 6.30 11.29
CA TYR A 85 7.31 5.64 10.65
C TYR A 85 6.92 4.92 9.36
N LEU A 86 5.85 4.13 9.40
CA LEU A 86 5.35 3.40 8.24
C LEU A 86 4.82 4.35 7.16
N ALA A 87 4.06 5.38 7.54
CA ALA A 87 3.51 6.37 6.60
C ALA A 87 4.62 7.18 5.92
N GLN A 88 5.59 7.71 6.67
CA GLN A 88 6.73 8.44 6.12
C GLN A 88 7.59 7.58 5.20
N GLY A 89 7.67 6.29 5.47
CA GLY A 89 8.35 5.32 4.61
C GLY A 89 7.55 4.88 3.38
N GLY A 90 6.30 5.35 3.21
CA GLY A 90 5.44 5.01 2.10
C GLY A 90 4.80 3.62 2.19
N TYR A 91 4.85 2.97 3.36
CA TYR A 91 4.35 1.60 3.55
C TYR A 91 2.88 1.43 3.15
N PHE A 92 2.05 2.41 3.45
CA PHE A 92 0.61 2.34 3.19
C PHE A 92 0.21 2.70 1.76
N ASN A 93 1.11 3.29 0.97
CA ASN A 93 0.81 3.75 -0.38
C ASN A 93 0.46 2.57 -1.29
N GLY A 94 -0.68 2.66 -1.94
CA GLY A 94 -1.20 1.60 -2.81
C GLY A 94 -1.89 0.44 -2.08
N LEU A 95 -1.89 0.41 -0.74
CA LEU A 95 -2.64 -0.59 0.02
C LEU A 95 -4.13 -0.30 -0.05
N THR A 96 -4.93 -1.34 0.16
CA THR A 96 -6.39 -1.24 0.07
C THR A 96 -7.07 -1.31 1.44
N PHE A 97 -8.29 -0.78 1.50
CA PHE A 97 -9.23 -1.17 2.53
C PHE A 97 -9.77 -2.55 2.20
N HIS A 98 -9.27 -3.57 2.88
CA HIS A 98 -9.55 -4.97 2.57
C HIS A 98 -10.77 -5.54 3.29
N ARG A 99 -11.31 -4.80 4.29
CA ARG A 99 -12.49 -5.20 5.06
C ARG A 99 -13.41 -4.00 5.28
N ARG A 100 -14.72 -4.22 5.14
CA ARG A 100 -15.77 -3.30 5.54
C ARG A 100 -16.90 -4.10 6.18
N GLU A 101 -17.34 -3.66 7.35
CA GLU A 101 -18.57 -4.13 7.99
C GLU A 101 -19.48 -2.92 8.24
N GLU A 102 -20.65 -2.94 7.65
CA GLU A 102 -21.60 -1.83 7.70
C GLU A 102 -21.98 -1.48 9.14
N GLY A 103 -21.95 -0.18 9.46
CA GLY A 103 -22.23 0.32 10.82
C GLY A 103 -21.19 -0.07 11.87
N PHE A 104 -20.12 -0.75 11.47
CA PHE A 104 -19.06 -1.19 12.38
C PHE A 104 -17.71 -0.56 12.02
N VAL A 105 -16.99 -1.09 11.02
CA VAL A 105 -15.63 -0.61 10.68
C VAL A 105 -15.34 -0.67 9.19
N ILE A 106 -14.35 0.13 8.76
CA ILE A 106 -13.48 -0.14 7.62
C ILE A 106 -12.08 -0.46 8.14
N GLN A 107 -11.34 -1.36 7.49
CA GLN A 107 -10.02 -1.79 7.92
C GLN A 107 -9.06 -1.85 6.72
N GLY A 108 -7.85 -1.32 6.93
CA GLY A 108 -6.79 -1.27 5.95
C GLY A 108 -5.42 -1.53 6.57
N GLY A 109 -4.33 -1.19 5.83
CA GLY A 109 -2.96 -1.30 6.31
C GLY A 109 -2.36 -2.70 6.21
N ASP A 110 -3.00 -3.60 5.47
CA ASP A 110 -2.52 -4.96 5.20
C ASP A 110 -1.86 -5.04 3.82
N PRO A 111 -0.54 -5.33 3.72
CA PRO A 111 0.13 -5.48 2.44
C PRO A 111 -0.36 -6.68 1.61
N ASN A 112 -0.95 -7.69 2.26
CA ASN A 112 -1.53 -8.84 1.56
C ASN A 112 -2.99 -8.61 1.12
N GLY A 113 -3.66 -7.58 1.65
CA GLY A 113 -5.05 -7.24 1.33
C GLY A 113 -6.09 -8.28 1.72
N ASN A 114 -5.79 -9.17 2.68
CA ASN A 114 -6.66 -10.27 3.10
C ASN A 114 -6.74 -10.47 4.63
N GLY A 115 -6.19 -9.54 5.41
CA GLY A 115 -6.15 -9.57 6.87
C GLY A 115 -4.96 -10.31 7.46
N THR A 116 -4.06 -10.90 6.67
CA THR A 116 -2.96 -11.74 7.18
C THR A 116 -1.61 -11.05 7.22
N GLY A 117 -1.43 -9.96 6.49
CA GLY A 117 -0.17 -9.25 6.34
C GLY A 117 0.14 -8.29 7.50
N GLY A 118 1.37 -7.75 7.45
CA GLY A 118 1.88 -6.80 8.41
C GLY A 118 3.32 -6.40 8.06
N PRO A 119 3.94 -5.55 8.88
CA PRO A 119 5.26 -4.99 8.58
C PRO A 119 6.43 -5.93 8.87
N GLY A 120 6.16 -7.17 9.31
CA GLY A 120 7.19 -8.15 9.68
C GLY A 120 7.53 -8.18 11.18
N TYR A 121 6.91 -7.32 11.97
CA TYR A 121 7.05 -7.26 13.43
C TYR A 121 5.70 -7.02 14.12
N THR A 122 5.68 -7.14 15.43
CA THR A 122 4.55 -6.78 16.30
C THR A 122 5.04 -5.93 17.48
N PHE A 123 4.10 -5.17 18.09
CA PHE A 123 4.37 -4.38 19.29
C PHE A 123 3.19 -4.41 20.26
N GLU A 124 3.44 -3.95 21.47
CA GLU A 124 2.51 -4.03 22.60
C GLU A 124 1.30 -3.10 22.42
N ASP A 125 0.20 -3.46 23.06
CA ASP A 125 -0.99 -2.65 23.15
C ASP A 125 -0.76 -1.41 24.05
N GLU A 126 -1.51 -0.33 23.76
CA GLU A 126 -1.63 0.87 24.58
C GLU A 126 -3.12 1.08 24.86
N LEU A 127 -3.57 0.72 26.05
CA LEU A 127 -4.99 0.63 26.42
C LEU A 127 -5.37 1.52 27.60
N GLU A 128 -4.44 2.32 28.12
CA GLU A 128 -4.61 3.13 29.33
C GLU A 128 -5.17 4.53 29.02
N ASP A 129 -6.07 4.62 28.03
CA ASP A 129 -6.76 5.84 27.67
C ASP A 129 -8.26 5.75 28.04
N ASP A 130 -8.94 6.91 28.12
CA ASP A 130 -10.36 7.03 28.43
C ASP A 130 -11.26 7.04 27.18
N TYR A 131 -10.69 6.86 25.99
CA TYR A 131 -11.45 6.84 24.74
C TYR A 131 -12.32 5.59 24.62
N THR A 132 -13.44 5.77 23.94
CA THR A 132 -14.39 4.70 23.60
C THR A 132 -14.45 4.49 22.09
N TYR A 133 -14.87 3.32 21.65
CA TYR A 133 -14.96 3.00 20.21
C TYR A 133 -16.19 3.65 19.58
N GLU A 134 -16.11 4.96 19.42
CA GLU A 134 -17.12 5.79 18.77
C GLU A 134 -16.84 5.98 17.29
N ARG A 135 -17.86 6.39 16.54
CA ARG A 135 -17.72 6.73 15.14
C ARG A 135 -16.57 7.72 14.88
N GLY A 136 -15.72 7.38 13.93
CA GLY A 136 -14.54 8.16 13.54
C GLY A 136 -13.28 7.81 14.34
N ILE A 137 -13.35 7.03 15.41
CA ILE A 137 -12.16 6.53 16.11
C ILE A 137 -11.32 5.65 15.19
N VAL A 138 -9.99 5.84 15.26
CA VAL A 138 -8.99 5.05 14.57
C VAL A 138 -8.22 4.22 15.58
N ALA A 139 -8.19 2.90 15.38
CA ALA A 139 -7.51 1.98 16.30
C ALA A 139 -6.77 0.88 15.54
N MET A 140 -5.77 0.28 16.20
CA MET A 140 -5.01 -0.83 15.65
C MET A 140 -5.84 -2.12 15.63
N ALA A 141 -5.79 -2.80 14.50
CA ALA A 141 -6.26 -4.18 14.43
C ALA A 141 -5.15 -5.11 14.93
N ASN A 142 -5.52 -6.11 15.72
CA ASN A 142 -4.61 -7.11 16.26
C ASN A 142 -5.20 -8.52 16.21
N ARG A 143 -4.39 -9.54 16.53
CA ARG A 143 -4.78 -10.96 16.60
C ARG A 143 -4.73 -11.51 18.02
N GLY A 144 -4.97 -10.65 18.99
CA GLY A 144 -4.84 -10.89 20.42
C GLY A 144 -3.85 -9.92 21.05
N PRO A 145 -3.66 -9.96 22.36
CA PRO A 145 -2.83 -9.00 23.08
C PRO A 145 -1.41 -8.86 22.51
N ASN A 146 -0.95 -7.61 22.39
CA ASN A 146 0.43 -7.29 22.00
C ASN A 146 0.83 -7.80 20.59
N THR A 147 -0.12 -7.81 19.65
CA THR A 147 0.13 -8.23 18.28
C THR A 147 -0.21 -7.13 17.25
N ASN A 148 -0.09 -5.85 17.64
CA ASN A 148 -0.23 -4.74 16.73
C ASN A 148 0.86 -4.78 15.66
N GLY A 149 0.52 -4.36 14.46
CA GLY A 149 1.47 -4.30 13.32
C GLY A 149 1.23 -3.06 12.47
N SER A 150 0.71 -3.23 11.26
CA SER A 150 0.36 -2.12 10.37
C SER A 150 -1.14 -1.96 10.14
N GLN A 151 -1.95 -2.98 10.45
CA GLN A 151 -3.37 -2.92 10.17
C GLN A 151 -4.09 -2.03 11.18
N PHE A 152 -4.98 -1.19 10.67
CA PHE A 152 -5.82 -0.29 11.46
C PHE A 152 -7.26 -0.30 10.95
N PHE A 153 -8.17 0.12 11.80
CA PHE A 153 -9.57 0.30 11.42
C PHE A 153 -10.10 1.67 11.83
N ILE A 154 -11.12 2.13 11.12
CA ILE A 154 -11.88 3.35 11.42
C ILE A 154 -13.31 2.93 11.74
N MET A 155 -13.84 3.40 12.87
CA MET A 155 -15.19 3.12 13.31
C MET A 155 -16.23 3.81 12.44
N LEU A 156 -17.19 3.06 11.91
CA LEU A 156 -18.35 3.60 11.17
C LEU A 156 -19.53 3.95 12.08
N GLY A 157 -19.56 3.39 13.28
CA GLY A 157 -20.61 3.59 14.28
C GLY A 157 -20.10 3.47 15.71
N ASN A 158 -20.97 3.80 16.66
CA ASN A 158 -20.68 3.62 18.08
C ASN A 158 -20.99 2.17 18.45
N VAL A 159 -19.97 1.35 18.58
CA VAL A 159 -20.12 -0.07 18.94
C VAL A 159 -19.33 -0.36 20.20
N PRO A 160 -19.95 -0.90 21.25
CA PRO A 160 -19.24 -1.25 22.47
C PRO A 160 -18.31 -2.44 22.20
N LEU A 161 -17.02 -2.16 22.07
CA LEU A 161 -15.97 -3.16 21.99
C LEU A 161 -15.26 -3.29 23.34
N PRO A 162 -14.75 -4.49 23.67
CA PRO A 162 -13.83 -4.62 24.80
C PRO A 162 -12.58 -3.77 24.55
N LYS A 163 -12.00 -3.19 25.62
CA LYS A 163 -10.77 -2.39 25.54
C LYS A 163 -9.58 -3.31 25.23
N ALA A 164 -9.39 -3.63 23.97
CA ALA A 164 -8.39 -4.57 23.49
C ALA A 164 -7.65 -4.09 22.22
N TYR A 165 -7.94 -2.87 21.77
CA TYR A 165 -7.39 -2.29 20.56
C TYR A 165 -6.85 -0.90 20.86
N SER A 166 -5.57 -0.64 20.60
CA SER A 166 -4.94 0.64 20.85
C SER A 166 -5.59 1.74 20.01
N ILE A 167 -6.31 2.66 20.65
CA ILE A 167 -6.89 3.84 20.02
C ILE A 167 -5.79 4.86 19.85
N PHE A 168 -5.54 5.32 18.61
CA PHE A 168 -4.43 6.22 18.33
C PHE A 168 -4.81 7.45 17.48
N GLY A 169 -6.09 7.62 17.18
CA GLY A 169 -6.54 8.80 16.44
C GLY A 169 -8.05 8.90 16.30
N LYS A 170 -8.49 10.00 15.71
CA LYS A 170 -9.89 10.27 15.39
C LYS A 170 -10.01 11.06 14.09
N VAL A 171 -10.92 10.66 13.21
CA VAL A 171 -11.22 11.38 11.97
C VAL A 171 -11.76 12.77 12.29
N ILE A 172 -11.14 13.77 11.67
CA ILE A 172 -11.51 15.20 11.81
C ILE A 172 -12.03 15.79 10.51
N GLU A 173 -11.69 15.18 9.34
CA GLU A 173 -12.21 15.56 8.03
C GLU A 173 -12.47 14.31 7.19
N GLY A 174 -13.48 14.35 6.33
CA GLY A 174 -13.77 13.26 5.38
C GLY A 174 -14.50 12.07 5.97
N MET A 175 -15.22 12.22 7.09
CA MET A 175 -16.00 11.12 7.66
C MET A 175 -17.12 10.64 6.72
N GLU A 176 -17.65 11.50 5.89
CA GLU A 176 -18.60 11.16 4.81
C GLU A 176 -17.95 10.34 3.69
N LEU A 177 -16.63 10.47 3.50
CA LEU A 177 -15.86 9.66 2.56
C LEU A 177 -15.58 8.28 3.16
N VAL A 178 -15.30 8.21 4.48
CA VAL A 178 -15.17 6.94 5.21
C VAL A 178 -16.43 6.07 5.03
N ASP A 179 -17.62 6.68 5.05
CA ASP A 179 -18.88 5.97 4.80
C ASP A 179 -18.99 5.41 3.36
N GLN A 180 -18.29 6.01 2.41
CA GLN A 180 -18.31 5.62 1.01
C GLN A 180 -17.15 4.67 0.62
N VAL A 181 -16.23 4.38 1.53
CA VAL A 181 -15.16 3.42 1.26
C VAL A 181 -15.73 2.02 1.02
N HIS A 182 -15.30 1.37 -0.04
CA HIS A 182 -15.62 -0.02 -0.37
C HIS A 182 -14.38 -0.91 -0.22
N ILE A 183 -14.61 -2.21 -0.10
CA ILE A 183 -13.53 -3.20 -0.16
C ILE A 183 -12.82 -3.06 -1.51
N GLY A 184 -11.49 -2.93 -1.47
CA GLY A 184 -10.63 -2.74 -2.63
C GLY A 184 -10.32 -1.27 -2.96
N ASP A 185 -10.96 -0.28 -2.30
CA ASP A 185 -10.56 1.12 -2.45
C ASP A 185 -9.12 1.31 -1.98
N VAL A 186 -8.34 2.05 -2.77
CA VAL A 186 -6.90 2.23 -2.59
C VAL A 186 -6.62 3.47 -1.75
N MET A 187 -5.66 3.36 -0.85
CA MET A 187 -4.97 4.49 -0.22
C MET A 187 -3.84 4.91 -1.17
N ASP A 188 -4.09 5.91 -2.02
CA ASP A 188 -3.11 6.37 -3.01
C ASP A 188 -1.82 6.83 -2.34
N THR A 189 -1.96 7.65 -1.30
CA THR A 189 -0.87 8.06 -0.41
C THR A 189 -1.36 8.24 1.01
N VAL A 190 -0.47 7.94 1.96
CA VAL A 190 -0.69 8.25 3.38
C VAL A 190 0.46 9.10 3.87
N THR A 191 0.13 10.30 4.35
CA THR A 191 1.10 11.28 4.84
C THR A 191 0.80 11.70 6.28
N VAL A 192 1.83 12.15 6.98
CA VAL A 192 1.70 12.73 8.31
C VAL A 192 2.20 14.17 8.26
N GLU A 193 1.41 15.09 8.78
CA GLU A 193 1.66 16.52 8.74
C GLU A 193 1.37 17.16 10.11
N ALA A 194 1.88 18.37 10.36
CA ALA A 194 1.51 19.11 11.56
C ALA A 194 0.02 19.49 11.51
N LYS A 195 -0.65 19.50 12.65
CA LYS A 195 -1.99 20.10 12.77
C LYS A 195 -1.92 21.60 12.43
N PRO A 196 -2.94 22.15 11.78
CA PRO A 196 -3.01 23.57 11.46
C PRO A 196 -3.07 24.46 12.71
#